data_9a0b0a6898a12b5639b9a07f0311aa9b
#
_entry.id   9a0b0a6898a12b5639b9a07f0311aa9b
#
_cell.length_a   1.000
_cell.length_b   1.000
_cell.length_c   1.000
_cell.angle_alpha   90.00
_cell.angle_beta   90.00
_cell.angle_gamma   90.00
#
_symmetry.space_group_name_H-M   'P 1'
#
loop_
_entity.id
_entity.type
_entity.pdbx_description
1 polymer ?
#
loop_
_entity_poly.entity_id
_entity_poly.type
_entity_poly.pdbx_seq_one_letter_code
_entity_poly.pdbx_strand_id
1 'polypeptide(L)'
;MPTALASCGGIFDVDRKAERLTVVDAELEDPNVWNDPKHAQELGKEKKMLDGVVVTMNTVQANISDAQELVEMAQAESDFDTLEAIESDVAEYEKIIADLEFRRMFSNPADPANCFIDITAGAGGTEAQDWASILLRQYLRYCER
;
A
#
# COMPACT_ATOMS: atom_id res chain seq x y z
N MET A 1 -3.68 -19.05 -6.19
CA MET A 1 -2.84 -18.03 -5.54
C MET A 1 -1.59 -17.58 -6.32
N PRO A 2 -0.75 -18.41 -6.95
CA PRO A 2 0.42 -17.93 -7.72
C PRO A 2 0.07 -16.96 -8.86
N THR A 3 -1.12 -17.05 -9.44
CA THR A 3 -1.60 -16.18 -10.51
C THR A 3 -1.87 -14.73 -10.06
N ALA A 4 -2.29 -14.51 -8.81
CA ALA A 4 -2.54 -13.18 -8.27
C ALA A 4 -1.21 -12.43 -8.03
N LEU A 5 -0.20 -13.12 -7.51
CA LEU A 5 1.13 -12.53 -7.25
C LEU A 5 1.91 -12.24 -8.54
N ALA A 6 1.86 -13.13 -9.53
CA ALA A 6 2.47 -12.88 -10.85
C ALA A 6 1.79 -11.69 -11.56
N SER A 7 0.48 -11.51 -11.36
CA SER A 7 -0.25 -10.32 -11.80
C SER A 7 0.15 -9.07 -11.01
N CYS A 8 0.36 -9.18 -9.69
CA CYS A 8 0.78 -8.08 -8.83
C CYS A 8 2.18 -7.56 -9.18
N GLY A 9 3.16 -8.42 -9.46
CA GLY A 9 4.52 -8.00 -9.84
C GLY A 9 4.53 -7.06 -11.05
N GLY A 10 3.77 -7.40 -12.10
CA GLY A 10 3.58 -6.53 -13.27
C GLY A 10 2.70 -5.31 -13.01
N ILE A 11 1.73 -5.42 -12.10
CA ILE A 11 0.80 -4.34 -11.75
C ILE A 11 1.48 -3.27 -10.86
N PHE A 12 2.35 -3.69 -9.94
CA PHE A 12 3.04 -2.76 -9.03
C PHE A 12 4.36 -2.22 -9.58
N ASP A 13 4.82 -2.68 -10.77
CA ASP A 13 6.12 -2.30 -11.33
C ASP A 13 7.25 -2.47 -10.31
N VAL A 14 7.25 -3.59 -9.56
CA VAL A 14 8.18 -3.81 -8.45
C VAL A 14 9.63 -3.74 -8.92
N ASP A 15 9.93 -4.36 -10.06
CA ASP A 15 11.29 -4.37 -10.63
C ASP A 15 11.76 -2.95 -10.94
N ARG A 16 10.92 -2.15 -11.59
CA ARG A 16 11.21 -0.75 -11.91
C ARG A 16 11.36 0.12 -10.67
N LYS A 17 10.55 -0.14 -9.63
CA LYS A 17 10.66 0.55 -8.34
C LYS A 17 11.92 0.15 -7.59
N ALA A 18 12.33 -1.11 -7.66
CA ALA A 18 13.58 -1.59 -7.08
C ALA A 18 14.80 -0.96 -7.79
N GLU A 19 14.78 -0.89 -9.12
CA GLU A 19 15.82 -0.17 -9.89
C GLU A 19 15.87 1.31 -9.49
N ARG A 20 14.71 1.98 -9.40
CA ARG A 20 14.66 3.39 -8.98
C ARG A 20 15.16 3.58 -7.55
N LEU A 21 14.82 2.65 -6.65
CA LEU A 21 15.30 2.67 -5.27
C LEU A 21 16.84 2.64 -5.21
N THR A 22 17.46 1.76 -6.00
CA THR A 22 18.92 1.66 -6.10
C THR A 22 19.55 2.99 -6.57
N VAL A 23 18.91 3.67 -7.52
CA VAL A 23 19.36 4.99 -8.00
C VAL A 23 19.23 6.05 -6.91
N VAL A 24 18.09 6.09 -6.22
CA VAL A 24 17.85 7.04 -5.12
C VAL A 24 18.81 6.81 -3.96
N ASP A 25 19.14 5.56 -3.65
CA ASP A 25 20.13 5.23 -2.63
C ASP A 25 21.53 5.75 -3.02
N ALA A 26 21.94 5.53 -4.27
CA ALA A 26 23.21 6.03 -4.77
C ALA A 26 23.25 7.57 -4.79
N GLU A 27 22.15 8.23 -5.13
CA GLU A 27 22.05 9.70 -5.07
C GLU A 27 22.17 10.22 -3.63
N LEU A 28 21.56 9.54 -2.64
CA LEU A 28 21.63 9.91 -1.22
C LEU A 28 23.02 9.67 -0.60
N GLU A 29 23.83 8.77 -1.18
CA GLU A 29 25.22 8.54 -0.78
C GLU A 29 26.16 9.65 -1.27
N ASP A 30 25.78 10.44 -2.29
CA ASP A 30 26.58 11.57 -2.76
C ASP A 30 26.56 12.71 -1.74
N PRO A 31 27.74 13.12 -1.18
CA PRO A 31 27.81 14.23 -0.23
C PRO A 31 27.26 15.55 -0.76
N ASN A 32 27.23 15.75 -2.06
CA ASN A 32 26.73 16.98 -2.69
C ASN A 32 25.22 17.16 -2.53
N VAL A 33 24.45 16.07 -2.43
CA VAL A 33 22.99 16.12 -2.23
C VAL A 33 22.63 16.86 -0.94
N TRP A 34 23.45 16.73 0.08
CA TRP A 34 23.21 17.38 1.39
C TRP A 34 23.43 18.88 1.37
N ASN A 35 24.01 19.45 0.30
CA ASN A 35 24.13 20.89 0.11
C ASN A 35 22.77 21.54 -0.28
N ASP A 36 21.82 20.75 -0.82
CA ASP A 36 20.45 21.17 -1.06
C ASP A 36 19.48 20.39 -0.16
N PRO A 37 19.08 20.97 0.99
CA PRO A 37 18.21 20.29 1.95
C PRO A 37 16.82 19.95 1.39
N LYS A 38 16.32 20.69 0.40
CA LYS A 38 15.02 20.42 -0.21
C LYS A 38 15.09 19.18 -1.09
N HIS A 39 16.12 19.10 -1.92
CA HIS A 39 16.34 17.94 -2.79
C HIS A 39 16.60 16.67 -1.97
N ALA A 40 17.42 16.75 -0.93
CA ALA A 40 17.67 15.64 -0.01
C ALA A 40 16.37 15.16 0.69
N GLN A 41 15.48 16.09 1.08
CA GLN A 41 14.20 15.75 1.68
C GLN A 41 13.24 15.08 0.68
N GLU A 42 13.21 15.51 -0.57
CA GLU A 42 12.41 14.90 -1.64
C GLU A 42 12.89 13.48 -1.93
N LEU A 43 14.18 13.26 -2.09
CA LEU A 43 14.78 11.94 -2.26
C LEU A 43 14.49 11.03 -1.05
N GLY A 44 14.58 11.54 0.17
CA GLY A 44 14.25 10.80 1.38
C GLY A 44 12.78 10.36 1.45
N LYS A 45 11.86 11.20 0.98
CA LYS A 45 10.43 10.84 0.87
C LYS A 45 10.21 9.79 -0.21
N GLU A 46 10.84 9.98 -1.38
CA GLU A 46 10.78 9.02 -2.48
C GLU A 46 11.31 7.65 -2.05
N LYS A 47 12.49 7.61 -1.40
CA LYS A 47 13.05 6.38 -0.83
C LYS A 47 12.07 5.68 0.09
N LYS A 48 11.50 6.39 1.07
CA LYS A 48 10.54 5.82 2.03
C LYS A 48 9.32 5.22 1.34
N MET A 49 8.81 5.85 0.27
CA MET A 49 7.69 5.32 -0.50
C MET A 49 8.07 4.05 -1.27
N LEU A 50 9.24 4.05 -1.92
CA LEU A 50 9.73 2.92 -2.69
C LEU A 50 10.05 1.73 -1.77
N ASP A 51 10.75 1.96 -0.66
CA ASP A 51 11.04 0.94 0.35
C ASP A 51 9.76 0.29 0.86
N GLY A 52 8.75 1.09 1.20
CA GLY A 52 7.48 0.59 1.71
C GLY A 52 6.79 -0.38 0.76
N VAL A 53 6.93 -0.19 -0.55
CA VAL A 53 6.32 -1.09 -1.55
C VAL A 53 7.24 -2.28 -1.86
N VAL A 54 8.51 -2.02 -2.17
CA VAL A 54 9.45 -3.04 -2.64
C VAL A 54 9.75 -4.05 -1.54
N VAL A 55 10.07 -3.58 -0.32
CA VAL A 55 10.39 -4.46 0.81
C VAL A 55 9.16 -5.29 1.20
N THR A 56 7.98 -4.67 1.28
CA THR A 56 6.75 -5.39 1.64
C THR A 56 6.42 -6.47 0.60
N MET A 57 6.49 -6.15 -0.70
CA MET A 57 6.21 -7.12 -1.76
C MET A 57 7.21 -8.28 -1.77
N ASN A 58 8.50 -8.00 -1.61
CA ASN A 58 9.53 -9.05 -1.55
C ASN A 58 9.34 -9.94 -0.32
N THR A 59 9.00 -9.36 0.83
CA THR A 59 8.73 -10.13 2.06
C THR A 59 7.51 -11.03 1.87
N VAL A 60 6.40 -10.50 1.34
CA VAL A 60 5.19 -11.29 1.10
C VAL A 60 5.47 -12.40 0.09
N GLN A 61 6.25 -12.12 -0.96
CA GLN A 61 6.59 -13.14 -1.96
C GLN A 61 7.45 -14.26 -1.37
N ALA A 62 8.45 -13.93 -0.55
CA ALA A 62 9.27 -14.92 0.15
C ALA A 62 8.41 -15.77 1.09
N ASN A 63 7.59 -15.13 1.94
CA ASN A 63 6.72 -15.83 2.88
C ASN A 63 5.71 -16.77 2.17
N ILE A 64 5.18 -16.38 1.02
CA ILE A 64 4.29 -17.25 0.24
C ILE A 64 5.05 -18.44 -0.36
N SER A 65 6.29 -18.24 -0.81
CA SER A 65 7.13 -19.33 -1.27
C SER A 65 7.40 -20.34 -0.15
N ASP A 66 7.78 -19.83 1.03
CA ASP A 66 8.02 -20.65 2.21
C ASP A 66 6.74 -21.40 2.65
N ALA A 67 5.60 -20.71 2.64
CA ALA A 67 4.31 -21.32 2.95
C ALA A 67 3.93 -22.44 1.96
N GLN A 68 4.26 -22.31 0.68
CA GLN A 68 4.03 -23.37 -0.31
C GLN A 68 4.85 -24.63 -0.02
N GLU A 69 6.13 -24.46 0.33
CA GLU A 69 7.00 -25.58 0.71
C GLU A 69 6.51 -26.27 1.99
N LEU A 70 6.08 -25.46 2.99
CA LEU A 70 5.51 -25.98 4.24
C LEU A 70 4.20 -26.75 4.01
N VAL A 71 3.34 -26.29 3.11
CA VAL A 71 2.10 -27.02 2.74
C VAL A 71 2.42 -28.38 2.15
N GLU A 72 3.40 -28.47 1.25
CA GLU A 72 3.80 -29.73 0.64
C GLU A 72 4.32 -30.73 1.70
N MET A 73 5.14 -30.25 2.65
CA MET A 73 5.64 -31.07 3.75
C MET A 73 4.53 -31.50 4.70
N ALA A 74 3.67 -30.59 5.14
CA ALA A 74 2.56 -30.88 6.04
C ALA A 74 1.54 -31.85 5.44
N GLN A 75 1.30 -31.76 4.13
CA GLN A 75 0.45 -32.73 3.43
C GLN A 75 1.06 -34.13 3.40
N ALA A 76 2.39 -34.23 3.19
CA ALA A 76 3.08 -35.52 3.18
C ALA A 76 3.03 -36.20 4.56
N GLU A 77 3.08 -35.41 5.65
CA GLU A 77 3.05 -35.92 7.04
C GLU A 77 1.62 -35.98 7.61
N SER A 78 0.60 -35.51 6.90
CA SER A 78 -0.78 -35.40 7.36
C SER A 78 -0.91 -34.54 8.63
N ASP A 79 -0.08 -33.49 8.73
CA ASP A 79 -0.07 -32.52 9.83
C ASP A 79 -1.12 -31.41 9.59
N PHE A 80 -2.31 -31.62 10.15
CA PHE A 80 -3.43 -30.69 10.01
C PHE A 80 -3.24 -29.41 10.82
N ASP A 81 -2.53 -29.45 11.94
CA ASP A 81 -2.31 -28.30 12.80
C ASP A 81 -1.40 -27.26 12.09
N THR A 82 -0.38 -27.74 11.40
CA THR A 82 0.49 -26.89 10.56
C THR A 82 -0.28 -26.32 9.37
N LEU A 83 -1.20 -27.07 8.75
CA LEU A 83 -2.02 -26.55 7.66
C LEU A 83 -2.96 -25.42 8.11
N GLU A 84 -3.57 -25.53 9.29
CA GLU A 84 -4.43 -24.49 9.85
C GLU A 84 -3.63 -23.20 10.19
N ALA A 85 -2.41 -23.36 10.71
CA ALA A 85 -1.51 -22.23 10.96
C ALA A 85 -1.16 -21.50 9.66
N ILE A 86 -0.81 -22.22 8.59
CA ILE A 86 -0.49 -21.63 7.29
C ILE A 86 -1.72 -20.90 6.69
N GLU A 87 -2.93 -21.43 6.85
CA GLU A 87 -4.16 -20.77 6.39
C GLU A 87 -4.34 -19.41 7.06
N SER A 88 -4.07 -19.32 8.36
CA SER A 88 -4.09 -18.06 9.11
C SER A 88 -3.07 -17.04 8.58
N ASP A 89 -1.83 -17.48 8.31
CA ASP A 89 -0.77 -16.62 7.78
C ASP A 89 -1.10 -16.13 6.37
N VAL A 90 -1.64 -16.97 5.52
CA VAL A 90 -2.09 -16.60 4.17
C VAL A 90 -3.18 -15.53 4.22
N ALA A 91 -4.13 -15.63 5.18
CA ALA A 91 -5.15 -14.62 5.36
C ALA A 91 -4.58 -13.25 5.80
N GLU A 92 -3.45 -13.23 6.51
CA GLU A 92 -2.73 -12.00 6.84
C GLU A 92 -2.05 -11.40 5.61
N TYR A 93 -1.40 -12.23 4.79
CA TYR A 93 -0.78 -11.77 3.53
C TYR A 93 -1.81 -11.20 2.55
N GLU A 94 -3.01 -11.77 2.48
CA GLU A 94 -4.10 -11.20 1.67
C GLU A 94 -4.48 -9.78 2.12
N LYS A 95 -4.51 -9.53 3.43
CA LYS A 95 -4.77 -8.16 3.96
C LYS A 95 -3.66 -7.19 3.61
N ILE A 96 -2.40 -7.61 3.69
CA ILE A 96 -1.25 -6.78 3.34
C ILE A 96 -1.31 -6.41 1.85
N ILE A 97 -1.60 -7.39 0.98
CA ILE A 97 -1.74 -7.15 -0.46
C ILE A 97 -2.91 -6.19 -0.74
N ALA A 98 -4.06 -6.40 -0.11
CA ALA A 98 -5.22 -5.53 -0.26
C ALA A 98 -4.94 -4.07 0.16
N ASP A 99 -4.17 -3.87 1.24
CA ASP A 99 -3.72 -2.54 1.67
C ASP A 99 -2.77 -1.89 0.65
N LEU A 100 -1.84 -2.65 0.07
CA LEU A 100 -0.97 -2.16 -0.99
C LEU A 100 -1.75 -1.80 -2.26
N GLU A 101 -2.74 -2.61 -2.65
CA GLU A 101 -3.63 -2.32 -3.79
C GLU A 101 -4.44 -1.05 -3.54
N PHE A 102 -4.97 -0.88 -2.33
CA PHE A 102 -5.67 0.32 -1.92
C PHE A 102 -4.77 1.56 -2.01
N ARG A 103 -3.57 1.51 -1.45
CA ARG A 103 -2.60 2.62 -1.52
C ARG A 103 -2.21 2.97 -2.96
N ARG A 104 -2.16 1.98 -3.84
CA ARG A 104 -1.89 2.21 -5.26
C ARG A 104 -2.97 3.03 -5.94
N MET A 105 -4.24 2.89 -5.54
CA MET A 105 -5.34 3.69 -6.09
C MET A 105 -5.13 5.19 -5.83
N PHE A 106 -4.38 5.54 -4.78
CA PHE A 106 -4.01 6.91 -4.39
C PHE A 106 -2.55 7.21 -4.75
N SER A 107 -2.16 6.96 -5.99
CA SER A 107 -0.77 7.17 -6.48
C SER A 107 -0.60 8.44 -7.32
N ASN A 108 -1.65 9.27 -7.45
CA ASN A 108 -1.56 10.52 -8.17
C ASN A 108 -0.76 11.54 -7.35
N PRO A 109 0.11 12.35 -7.97
CA PRO A 109 0.86 13.41 -7.28
C PRO A 109 0.00 14.40 -6.49
N ALA A 110 -1.29 14.54 -6.84
CA ALA A 110 -2.23 15.40 -6.15
C ALA A 110 -2.88 14.74 -4.90
N ASP A 111 -2.85 13.41 -4.78
CA ASP A 111 -3.54 12.69 -3.70
C ASP A 111 -3.07 13.05 -2.29
N PRO A 112 -1.77 13.30 -2.02
CA PRO A 112 -1.32 13.75 -0.71
C PRO A 112 -1.57 15.25 -0.45
N ALA A 113 -2.12 15.99 -1.41
CA ALA A 113 -2.39 17.41 -1.25
C ALA A 113 -3.67 17.65 -0.43
N ASN A 114 -3.71 18.79 0.25
CA ASN A 114 -4.93 19.23 0.95
C ASN A 114 -6.03 19.54 -0.07
N CYS A 115 -7.28 19.21 0.27
CA CYS A 115 -8.44 19.51 -0.55
C CYS A 115 -9.47 20.35 0.23
N PHE A 116 -10.35 21.01 -0.53
CA PHE A 116 -11.54 21.66 0.00
C PHE A 116 -12.75 20.85 -0.44
N ILE A 117 -13.71 20.68 0.46
CA ILE A 117 -14.96 19.98 0.19
C ILE A 117 -16.11 20.99 0.35
N ASP A 118 -16.83 21.24 -0.75
CA ASP A 118 -18.02 22.05 -0.76
C ASP A 118 -19.26 21.16 -0.82
N ILE A 119 -20.16 21.32 0.14
CA ILE A 119 -21.41 20.57 0.21
C ILE A 119 -22.56 21.57 0.08
N THR A 120 -23.27 21.51 -1.05
CA THR A 120 -24.37 22.42 -1.35
C THR A 120 -25.68 21.67 -1.39
N ALA A 121 -26.70 22.20 -0.69
CA ALA A 121 -28.05 21.67 -0.77
C ALA A 121 -28.64 21.97 -2.16
N GLY A 122 -29.26 20.97 -2.79
CA GLY A 122 -29.99 21.12 -4.05
C GLY A 122 -31.38 21.76 -3.86
N ALA A 123 -32.24 21.65 -4.87
CA ALA A 123 -33.57 22.27 -4.90
C ALA A 123 -34.62 21.64 -3.96
N GLY A 124 -34.25 20.73 -3.08
CA GLY A 124 -35.16 19.95 -2.22
C GLY A 124 -35.65 20.63 -0.95
N GLY A 125 -35.45 21.94 -0.77
CA GLY A 125 -35.90 22.67 0.40
C GLY A 125 -35.21 22.24 1.72
N THR A 126 -35.94 22.21 2.81
CA THR A 126 -35.42 21.92 4.17
C THR A 126 -34.80 20.53 4.28
N GLU A 127 -35.41 19.52 3.64
CA GLU A 127 -34.89 18.14 3.66
C GLU A 127 -33.52 18.03 2.97
N ALA A 128 -33.31 18.78 1.88
CA ALA A 128 -32.00 18.82 1.20
C ALA A 128 -30.93 19.49 2.07
N GLN A 129 -31.30 20.48 2.87
CA GLN A 129 -30.40 21.13 3.84
C GLN A 129 -30.02 20.20 4.97
N ASP A 130 -30.99 19.45 5.50
CA ASP A 130 -30.74 18.42 6.52
C ASP A 130 -29.82 17.32 6.01
N TRP A 131 -30.05 16.86 4.78
CA TRP A 131 -29.18 15.87 4.14
C TRP A 131 -27.75 16.39 3.95
N ALA A 132 -27.59 17.61 3.48
CA ALA A 132 -26.27 18.26 3.35
C ALA A 132 -25.55 18.33 4.71
N SER A 133 -26.30 18.63 5.78
CA SER A 133 -25.75 18.67 7.15
C SER A 133 -25.30 17.29 7.65
N ILE A 134 -26.03 16.22 7.30
CA ILE A 134 -25.65 14.84 7.59
C ILE A 134 -24.37 14.46 6.86
N LEU A 135 -24.27 14.78 5.57
CA LEU A 135 -23.06 14.51 4.79
C LEU A 135 -21.85 15.28 5.32
N LEU A 136 -22.02 16.55 5.67
CA LEU A 136 -20.95 17.35 6.30
C LEU A 136 -20.42 16.66 7.56
N ARG A 137 -21.33 16.22 8.44
CA ARG A 137 -20.94 15.50 9.66
C ARG A 137 -20.19 14.20 9.34
N GLN A 138 -20.63 13.46 8.32
CA GLN A 138 -19.98 12.21 7.90
C GLN A 138 -18.55 12.47 7.44
N TYR A 139 -18.33 13.47 6.57
CA TYR A 139 -16.99 13.81 6.10
C TYR A 139 -16.09 14.34 7.20
N LEU A 140 -16.59 15.19 8.10
CA LEU A 140 -15.83 15.65 9.26
C LEU A 140 -15.36 14.48 10.12
N ARG A 141 -16.26 13.52 10.41
CA ARG A 141 -15.90 12.32 11.18
C ARG A 141 -14.92 11.40 10.46
N TYR A 142 -14.96 11.35 9.15
CA TYR A 142 -14.00 10.61 8.35
C TYR A 142 -12.60 11.26 8.40
N CYS A 143 -12.52 12.58 8.32
CA CYS A 143 -11.26 13.33 8.36
C CYS A 143 -10.61 13.35 9.76
N GLU A 144 -11.39 13.09 10.83
CA GLU A 144 -10.88 13.01 12.21
C GLU A 144 -10.19 11.67 12.53
N ARG A 145 -10.34 10.66 11.68
CA ARG A 145 -9.74 9.32 11.84
C ARG A 145 -8.34 9.24 11.26
#